data_7d16854c71fb6996e51784acdf2b1062
#
_entry.id   7d16854c71fb6996e51784acdf2b1062
#
_cell.length_a   1.000
_cell.length_b   1.000
_cell.length_c   1.000
_cell.angle_alpha   90.00
_cell.angle_beta   90.00
_cell.angle_gamma   90.00
#
_symmetry.space_group_name_H-M   'P 1'
#
loop_
_entity.id
_entity.type
_entity.pdbx_description
1 polymer ?
#
loop_
_entity_poly.entity_id
_entity_poly.type
_entity_poly.pdbx_seq_one_letter_code
_entity_poly.pdbx_strand_id
1 'polypeptide(L)'
;MLRKTWFLGSAIAFSLLLPNSSLAETPSIPAPSDTPLEIELLAQNFPLLAERKVLTSTTIAAKGLTIPSLWWTDEQFGGKLLQDWLAYQSEGRVDLVVNRQLWTLLDYIGRYRFTNNFGTVAREYGYNSRIFNQQGILLASYTCNFKVAQCKIAIESAAQNTLRSR
;
A
#
# COMPACT_ATOMS: atom_id res chain seq x y z
N MET A 1 -49.67 73.80 -17.91
CA MET A 1 -48.58 73.45 -16.98
C MET A 1 -48.62 71.95 -16.79
N LEU A 2 -47.73 71.20 -17.56
CA LEU A 2 -47.65 69.74 -17.50
C LEU A 2 -46.54 69.34 -16.49
N ARG A 3 -46.91 68.59 -15.47
CA ARG A 3 -45.94 67.94 -14.55
C ARG A 3 -45.67 66.56 -15.07
N LYS A 4 -44.39 66.28 -15.49
CA LYS A 4 -43.85 65.00 -15.88
C LYS A 4 -43.40 64.28 -14.61
N THR A 5 -44.06 63.17 -14.25
CA THR A 5 -43.61 62.26 -13.19
C THR A 5 -42.74 61.18 -13.80
N TRP A 6 -41.49 61.12 -13.30
CA TRP A 6 -40.56 60.06 -13.66
C TRP A 6 -40.75 58.89 -12.67
N PHE A 7 -41.05 57.70 -13.21
CA PHE A 7 -41.00 56.44 -12.46
C PHE A 7 -39.61 55.87 -12.59
N LEU A 8 -38.87 55.81 -11.45
CA LEU A 8 -37.61 55.05 -11.32
C LEU A 8 -37.96 53.57 -11.07
N GLY A 9 -37.77 52.74 -12.09
CA GLY A 9 -37.86 51.29 -11.97
C GLY A 9 -36.62 50.73 -11.30
N SER A 10 -36.75 50.21 -10.08
CA SER A 10 -35.69 49.52 -9.35
C SER A 10 -35.61 48.06 -9.82
N ALA A 11 -34.59 47.69 -10.63
CA ALA A 11 -34.33 46.33 -11.04
C ALA A 11 -33.62 45.59 -9.90
N ILE A 12 -34.33 44.68 -9.21
CA ILE A 12 -33.73 43.76 -8.22
C ILE A 12 -33.08 42.61 -8.95
N ALA A 13 -31.74 42.62 -8.99
CA ALA A 13 -30.95 41.48 -9.50
C ALA A 13 -30.97 40.34 -8.46
N PHE A 14 -31.71 39.30 -8.78
CA PHE A 14 -31.78 38.08 -7.97
C PHE A 14 -30.53 37.20 -8.32
N SER A 15 -29.47 37.33 -7.53
CA SER A 15 -28.27 36.46 -7.68
C SER A 15 -28.61 35.04 -7.20
N LEU A 16 -28.77 34.12 -8.13
CA LEU A 16 -28.89 32.69 -7.86
C LEU A 16 -27.54 32.16 -7.35
N LEU A 17 -27.38 32.03 -6.05
CA LEU A 17 -26.31 31.27 -5.42
C LEU A 17 -26.58 29.80 -5.67
N LEU A 18 -25.93 29.24 -6.70
CA LEU A 18 -25.88 27.79 -6.94
C LEU A 18 -25.01 27.17 -5.83
N PRO A 19 -25.52 26.20 -5.04
CA PRO A 19 -24.67 25.48 -4.11
C PRO A 19 -23.65 24.67 -4.92
N ASN A 20 -22.36 24.95 -4.74
CA ASN A 20 -21.29 24.10 -5.19
C ASN A 20 -21.44 22.76 -4.44
N SER A 21 -22.03 21.77 -5.10
CA SER A 21 -22.02 20.39 -4.63
C SER A 21 -20.57 19.87 -4.77
N SER A 22 -19.77 20.05 -3.73
CA SER A 22 -18.52 19.35 -3.58
C SER A 22 -18.85 17.85 -3.50
N LEU A 23 -18.63 17.13 -4.60
CA LEU A 23 -18.66 15.67 -4.59
C LEU A 23 -17.55 15.23 -3.64
N ALA A 24 -17.92 14.81 -2.43
CA ALA A 24 -16.98 14.18 -1.51
C ALA A 24 -16.46 12.91 -2.19
N GLU A 25 -15.21 12.93 -2.63
CA GLU A 25 -14.53 11.73 -3.15
C GLU A 25 -14.60 10.63 -2.09
N THR A 26 -15.22 9.52 -2.42
CA THR A 26 -15.23 8.34 -1.55
C THR A 26 -13.76 7.90 -1.36
N PRO A 27 -13.27 7.82 -0.12
CA PRO A 27 -11.87 7.48 0.12
C PRO A 27 -11.57 6.09 -0.43
N SER A 28 -10.81 6.04 -1.53
CA SER A 28 -10.42 4.80 -2.19
C SER A 28 -9.25 4.12 -1.48
N ILE A 29 -9.14 2.78 -1.62
CA ILE A 29 -7.97 2.04 -1.19
C ILE A 29 -6.83 2.37 -2.16
N PRO A 30 -5.63 2.78 -1.68
CA PRO A 30 -4.52 3.14 -2.55
C PRO A 30 -4.04 1.94 -3.38
N ALA A 31 -3.56 2.21 -4.57
CA ALA A 31 -2.81 1.21 -5.33
C ALA A 31 -1.51 0.85 -4.59
N PRO A 32 -0.97 -0.37 -4.77
CA PRO A 32 0.35 -0.69 -4.27
C PRO A 32 1.40 0.25 -4.89
N SER A 33 2.44 0.59 -4.13
CA SER A 33 3.56 1.41 -4.63
C SER A 33 4.19 0.76 -5.87
N ASP A 34 4.54 1.57 -6.87
CA ASP A 34 5.21 1.12 -8.09
C ASP A 34 6.75 1.11 -7.96
N THR A 35 7.28 1.51 -6.79
CA THR A 35 8.73 1.48 -6.54
C THR A 35 9.26 0.05 -6.70
N PRO A 36 10.33 -0.19 -7.46
CA PRO A 36 10.90 -1.52 -7.60
C PRO A 36 11.42 -2.06 -6.27
N LEU A 37 11.53 -3.38 -6.15
CA LEU A 37 12.19 -4.00 -5.00
C LEU A 37 13.69 -3.63 -5.00
N GLU A 38 14.17 -3.09 -3.89
CA GLU A 38 15.59 -2.73 -3.71
C GLU A 38 16.40 -3.99 -3.32
N ILE A 39 16.74 -4.83 -4.29
CA ILE A 39 17.40 -6.12 -4.09
C ILE A 39 18.76 -5.96 -3.39
N GLU A 40 19.45 -4.85 -3.61
CA GLU A 40 20.73 -4.53 -2.96
C GLU A 40 20.62 -4.41 -1.44
N LEU A 41 19.47 -4.05 -0.91
CA LEU A 41 19.25 -3.97 0.53
C LEU A 41 19.12 -5.35 1.18
N LEU A 42 18.74 -6.38 0.41
CA LEU A 42 18.67 -7.76 0.89
C LEU A 42 20.07 -8.34 1.20
N ALA A 43 21.12 -7.78 0.60
CA ALA A 43 22.51 -8.14 0.91
C ALA A 43 22.98 -7.66 2.29
N GLN A 44 22.07 -7.10 3.10
CA GLN A 44 22.30 -6.64 4.49
C GLN A 44 23.45 -5.62 4.62
N ASN A 45 23.50 -4.65 3.72
CA ASN A 45 24.39 -3.51 3.83
C ASN A 45 23.91 -2.57 4.96
N PHE A 46 24.37 -2.83 6.18
CA PHE A 46 23.93 -2.10 7.40
C PHE A 46 24.04 -0.59 7.32
N PRO A 47 25.12 0.04 6.79
CA PRO A 47 25.16 1.49 6.63
C PRO A 47 24.03 2.02 5.76
N LEU A 48 23.76 1.38 4.64
CA LEU A 48 22.69 1.78 3.72
C LEU A 48 21.29 1.56 4.32
N LEU A 49 21.09 0.46 5.03
CA LEU A 49 19.84 0.18 5.73
C LEU A 49 19.52 1.24 6.80
N ALA A 50 20.53 1.64 7.58
CA ALA A 50 20.39 2.67 8.61
C ALA A 50 20.07 4.04 7.99
N GLU A 51 20.76 4.44 6.92
CA GLU A 51 20.52 5.68 6.19
C GLU A 51 19.09 5.73 5.64
N ARG A 52 18.62 4.65 5.02
CA ARG A 52 17.27 4.52 4.45
C ARG A 52 16.19 4.28 5.49
N LYS A 53 16.52 4.03 6.76
CA LYS A 53 15.60 3.62 7.83
C LYS A 53 14.79 2.38 7.46
N VAL A 54 15.48 1.40 6.87
CA VAL A 54 14.90 0.12 6.47
C VAL A 54 15.24 -0.94 7.51
N LEU A 55 14.21 -1.63 7.98
CA LEU A 55 14.36 -2.80 8.85
C LEU A 55 14.35 -4.08 8.00
N THR A 56 15.09 -5.07 8.43
CA THR A 56 15.19 -6.39 7.77
C THR A 56 14.93 -7.50 8.79
N SER A 57 14.91 -8.74 8.32
CA SER A 57 14.82 -9.95 9.15
C SER A 57 15.91 -10.04 10.25
N THR A 58 17.03 -9.34 10.10
CA THR A 58 18.14 -9.31 11.05
C THR A 58 18.20 -8.05 11.91
N THR A 59 17.35 -7.06 11.66
CA THR A 59 17.35 -5.81 12.42
C THR A 59 16.58 -5.96 13.72
N ILE A 60 17.20 -5.63 14.84
CA ILE A 60 16.54 -5.58 16.16
C ILE A 60 16.01 -4.16 16.37
N ALA A 61 14.69 -4.00 16.43
CA ALA A 61 14.05 -2.72 16.71
C ALA A 61 13.22 -2.81 18.02
N ALA A 62 13.24 -1.72 18.79
CA ALA A 62 12.54 -1.68 20.09
C ALA A 62 11.04 -1.44 19.97
N LYS A 63 10.58 -0.84 18.86
CA LYS A 63 9.16 -0.45 18.64
C LYS A 63 8.80 -0.56 17.15
N GLY A 64 7.51 -0.75 16.90
CA GLY A 64 6.94 -0.79 15.55
C GLY A 64 6.97 -2.19 14.93
N LEU A 65 6.94 -2.25 13.61
CA LEU A 65 7.09 -3.51 12.87
C LEU A 65 8.52 -4.01 13.10
N THR A 66 8.65 -5.08 13.84
CA THR A 66 9.93 -5.60 14.31
C THR A 66 10.13 -7.03 13.89
N ILE A 67 11.35 -7.54 14.07
CA ILE A 67 11.63 -8.97 13.93
C ILE A 67 10.61 -9.83 14.69
N PRO A 68 10.28 -9.57 15.98
CA PRO A 68 9.35 -10.43 16.70
C PRO A 68 7.97 -10.55 16.05
N SER A 69 7.41 -9.48 15.49
CA SER A 69 6.08 -9.52 14.87
C SER A 69 6.07 -10.25 13.52
N LEU A 70 7.03 -9.96 12.63
CA LEU A 70 7.15 -10.66 11.35
C LEU A 70 7.81 -12.04 11.51
N TRP A 71 8.73 -12.20 12.43
CA TRP A 71 9.34 -13.50 12.74
C TRP A 71 8.30 -14.49 13.23
N TRP A 72 7.43 -14.09 14.16
CA TRP A 72 6.34 -14.95 14.62
C TRP A 72 5.41 -15.34 13.47
N THR A 73 5.11 -14.38 12.58
CA THR A 73 4.28 -14.64 11.41
C THR A 73 4.98 -15.58 10.42
N ASP A 74 6.29 -15.44 10.25
CA ASP A 74 7.10 -16.34 9.42
C ASP A 74 7.13 -17.75 10.00
N GLU A 75 7.36 -17.89 11.30
CA GLU A 75 7.35 -19.18 11.98
C GLU A 75 6.00 -19.90 11.87
N GLN A 76 4.90 -19.15 11.98
CA GLN A 76 3.55 -19.71 11.92
C GLN A 76 3.06 -19.97 10.49
N PHE A 77 3.40 -19.11 9.55
CA PHE A 77 2.80 -19.08 8.22
C PHE A 77 3.77 -19.02 7.06
N GLY A 78 5.01 -18.57 7.27
CA GLY A 78 6.02 -18.37 6.22
C GLY A 78 6.75 -19.66 5.85
N GLY A 79 7.14 -20.40 6.86
CA GLY A 79 7.93 -21.63 6.70
C GLY A 79 9.17 -21.39 5.83
N LYS A 80 9.35 -22.21 4.78
CA LYS A 80 10.43 -22.02 3.79
C LYS A 80 10.03 -21.08 2.64
N LEU A 81 8.80 -20.60 2.63
CA LEU A 81 8.26 -19.76 1.56
C LEU A 81 8.81 -18.34 1.63
N LEU A 82 8.76 -17.70 2.81
CA LEU A 82 9.38 -16.40 3.03
C LEU A 82 10.90 -16.57 3.13
N GLN A 83 11.64 -15.75 2.41
CA GLN A 83 13.11 -15.77 2.42
C GLN A 83 13.69 -14.55 3.14
N ASP A 84 13.09 -13.39 2.90
CA ASP A 84 13.53 -12.13 3.51
C ASP A 84 12.42 -11.07 3.43
N TRP A 85 12.63 -9.93 4.10
CA TRP A 85 11.74 -8.79 4.02
C TRP A 85 12.47 -7.47 4.31
N LEU A 86 11.93 -6.40 3.74
CA LEU A 86 12.40 -5.02 3.91
C LEU A 86 11.23 -4.16 4.38
N ALA A 87 11.33 -3.56 5.57
CA ALA A 87 10.31 -2.66 6.08
C ALA A 87 10.80 -1.21 6.05
N TYR A 88 10.16 -0.40 5.21
CA TYR A 88 10.46 1.01 4.99
C TYR A 88 9.64 1.86 5.96
N GLN A 89 10.23 2.25 7.07
CA GLN A 89 9.55 2.97 8.15
C GLN A 89 8.94 4.30 7.70
N SER A 90 9.65 5.05 6.86
CA SER A 90 9.19 6.35 6.34
C SER A 90 8.02 6.25 5.37
N GLU A 91 7.83 5.09 4.73
CA GLU A 91 6.82 4.87 3.71
C GLU A 91 5.60 4.07 4.23
N GLY A 92 5.70 3.50 5.44
CA GLY A 92 4.68 2.57 5.93
C GLY A 92 4.48 1.37 5.00
N ARG A 93 5.58 0.80 4.50
CA ARG A 93 5.59 -0.28 3.52
C ARG A 93 6.53 -1.39 3.92
N VAL A 94 6.11 -2.63 3.74
CA VAL A 94 6.96 -3.80 3.86
C VAL A 94 6.95 -4.61 2.57
N ASP A 95 8.13 -4.96 2.08
CA ASP A 95 8.35 -5.80 0.91
C ASP A 95 8.82 -7.18 1.38
N LEU A 96 8.02 -8.19 1.11
CA LEU A 96 8.30 -9.59 1.42
C LEU A 96 8.89 -10.28 0.20
N VAL A 97 9.98 -11.00 0.37
CA VAL A 97 10.62 -11.76 -0.72
C VAL A 97 10.40 -13.24 -0.50
N VAL A 98 9.76 -13.89 -1.45
CA VAL A 98 9.41 -15.30 -1.36
C VAL A 98 10.19 -16.16 -2.35
N ASN A 99 10.33 -17.45 -1.99
CA ASN A 99 10.84 -18.46 -2.89
C ASN A 99 9.85 -18.67 -4.04
N ARG A 100 10.28 -18.35 -5.27
CA ARG A 100 9.46 -18.46 -6.48
C ARG A 100 8.92 -19.87 -6.71
N GLN A 101 9.75 -20.89 -6.50
CA GLN A 101 9.34 -22.28 -6.74
C GLN A 101 8.22 -22.70 -5.79
N LEU A 102 8.38 -22.40 -4.50
CA LEU A 102 7.37 -22.69 -3.49
C LEU A 102 6.10 -21.86 -3.70
N TRP A 103 6.22 -20.60 -4.11
CA TRP A 103 5.06 -19.76 -4.45
C TRP A 103 4.25 -20.35 -5.61
N THR A 104 4.89 -20.90 -6.63
CA THR A 104 4.19 -21.50 -7.77
C THR A 104 3.44 -22.80 -7.42
N LEU A 105 3.85 -23.48 -6.36
CA LEU A 105 3.15 -24.68 -5.86
C LEU A 105 1.87 -24.33 -5.08
N LEU A 106 1.74 -23.09 -4.60
CA LEU A 106 0.52 -22.65 -3.92
C LEU A 106 -0.60 -22.44 -4.93
N ASP A 107 -1.79 -22.92 -4.59
CA ASP A 107 -3.03 -22.52 -5.25
C ASP A 107 -3.40 -21.06 -4.90
N TYR A 108 -4.48 -20.56 -5.48
CA TYR A 108 -4.96 -19.20 -5.21
C TYR A 108 -5.24 -18.97 -3.73
N ILE A 109 -5.86 -19.94 -3.05
CA ILE A 109 -6.22 -19.84 -1.63
C ILE A 109 -4.96 -19.80 -0.75
N GLY A 110 -3.96 -20.62 -1.06
CA GLY A 110 -2.68 -20.61 -0.37
C GLY A 110 -1.97 -19.27 -0.48
N ARG A 111 -1.91 -18.68 -1.69
CA ARG A 111 -1.34 -17.34 -1.93
C ARG A 111 -2.13 -16.25 -1.20
N TYR A 112 -3.47 -16.33 -1.23
CA TYR A 112 -4.33 -15.40 -0.53
C TYR A 112 -4.08 -15.46 0.99
N ARG A 113 -4.05 -16.66 1.58
CA ARG A 113 -3.80 -16.85 3.03
C ARG A 113 -2.45 -16.29 3.44
N PHE A 114 -1.40 -16.59 2.69
CA PHE A 114 -0.06 -16.05 2.95
C PHE A 114 -0.09 -14.51 2.94
N THR A 115 -0.62 -13.92 1.86
CA THR A 115 -0.73 -12.46 1.72
C THR A 115 -1.55 -11.84 2.83
N ASN A 116 -2.66 -12.46 3.22
CA ASN A 116 -3.54 -11.97 4.28
C ASN A 116 -2.85 -12.03 5.65
N ASN A 117 -2.17 -13.11 5.98
CA ASN A 117 -1.53 -13.27 7.28
C ASN A 117 -0.44 -12.22 7.50
N PHE A 118 0.48 -12.07 6.56
CA PHE A 118 1.53 -11.06 6.64
C PHE A 118 0.97 -9.63 6.53
N GLY A 119 0.00 -9.41 5.64
CA GLY A 119 -0.64 -8.10 5.48
C GLY A 119 -1.41 -7.66 6.72
N THR A 120 -2.07 -8.56 7.42
CA THR A 120 -2.80 -8.25 8.66
C THR A 120 -1.84 -7.80 9.76
N VAL A 121 -0.73 -8.52 9.96
CA VAL A 121 0.29 -8.11 10.94
C VAL A 121 0.93 -6.78 10.55
N ALA A 122 1.32 -6.61 9.28
CA ALA A 122 1.88 -5.34 8.81
C ALA A 122 0.92 -4.16 9.02
N ARG A 123 -0.38 -4.36 8.75
CA ARG A 123 -1.43 -3.35 8.96
C ARG A 123 -1.53 -2.88 10.40
N GLU A 124 -1.38 -3.77 11.38
CA GLU A 124 -1.44 -3.42 12.82
C GLU A 124 -0.38 -2.38 13.19
N TYR A 125 0.72 -2.35 12.46
CA TYR A 125 1.81 -1.37 12.61
C TYR A 125 1.74 -0.21 11.62
N GLY A 126 0.67 -0.11 10.81
CA GLY A 126 0.49 0.97 9.85
C GLY A 126 1.20 0.77 8.52
N TYR A 127 1.53 -0.47 8.15
CA TYR A 127 2.24 -0.79 6.91
C TYR A 127 1.33 -1.44 5.88
N ASN A 128 1.51 -1.06 4.63
CA ASN A 128 1.08 -1.82 3.46
C ASN A 128 2.13 -2.89 3.14
N SER A 129 1.73 -4.02 2.55
CA SER A 129 2.67 -5.06 2.18
C SER A 129 2.63 -5.40 0.70
N ARG A 130 3.80 -5.73 0.14
CA ARG A 130 3.99 -6.23 -1.20
C ARG A 130 4.79 -7.53 -1.13
N ILE A 131 4.51 -8.45 -2.03
CA ILE A 131 5.17 -9.75 -2.10
C ILE A 131 5.86 -9.86 -3.45
N PHE A 132 7.15 -10.10 -3.41
CA PHE A 132 8.00 -10.24 -4.59
C PHE A 132 8.66 -11.62 -4.64
N ASN A 133 9.04 -12.03 -5.82
CA ASN A 133 10.04 -13.08 -5.95
C ASN A 133 11.45 -12.48 -5.88
N GLN A 134 12.48 -13.37 -5.89
CA GLN A 134 13.89 -12.99 -5.87
C GLN A 134 14.35 -12.15 -7.08
N GLN A 135 13.58 -12.13 -8.16
CA GLN A 135 13.84 -11.33 -9.36
C GLN A 135 13.16 -9.96 -9.33
N GLY A 136 12.56 -9.58 -8.19
CA GLY A 136 11.86 -8.31 -8.05
C GLY A 136 10.51 -8.24 -8.77
N ILE A 137 9.93 -9.38 -9.16
CA ILE A 137 8.60 -9.42 -9.78
C ILE A 137 7.55 -9.41 -8.69
N LEU A 138 6.61 -8.43 -8.75
CA LEU A 138 5.48 -8.36 -7.85
C LEU A 138 4.54 -9.55 -8.06
N LEU A 139 4.19 -10.23 -6.99
CA LEU A 139 3.36 -11.44 -6.99
C LEU A 139 2.02 -11.21 -6.30
N ALA A 140 2.00 -10.37 -5.27
CA ALA A 140 0.80 -10.02 -4.54
C ALA A 140 0.98 -8.71 -3.75
N SER A 141 -0.12 -8.12 -3.30
CA SER A 141 -0.10 -6.95 -2.42
C SER A 141 -1.27 -6.97 -1.45
N TYR A 142 -1.05 -6.32 -0.29
CA TYR A 142 -2.06 -6.01 0.70
C TYR A 142 -1.98 -4.52 0.99
N THR A 143 -2.96 -3.77 0.54
CA THR A 143 -3.00 -2.31 0.67
C THR A 143 -4.21 -1.85 1.45
N CYS A 144 -4.02 -0.86 2.32
CA CYS A 144 -5.05 -0.32 3.19
C CYS A 144 -5.19 1.19 3.03
N ASN A 145 -6.41 1.66 3.09
CA ASN A 145 -6.70 3.02 3.45
C ASN A 145 -6.90 3.07 4.97
N PHE A 146 -5.87 3.47 5.70
CA PHE A 146 -5.87 3.50 7.16
C PHE A 146 -6.87 4.49 7.75
N LYS A 147 -7.33 5.50 6.98
CA LYS A 147 -8.32 6.50 7.44
C LYS A 147 -9.72 5.89 7.59
N VAL A 148 -10.07 4.94 6.73
CA VAL A 148 -11.39 4.28 6.70
C VAL A 148 -11.31 2.80 7.06
N ALA A 149 -10.13 2.31 7.46
CA ALA A 149 -9.86 0.93 7.85
C ALA A 149 -10.26 -0.11 6.78
N GLN A 150 -10.19 0.25 5.49
CA GLN A 150 -10.49 -0.64 4.38
C GLN A 150 -9.22 -1.13 3.73
N CYS A 151 -9.14 -2.44 3.47
CA CYS A 151 -7.98 -3.07 2.86
C CYS A 151 -8.38 -3.92 1.65
N LYS A 152 -7.42 -4.13 0.75
CA LYS A 152 -7.57 -4.94 -0.45
C LYS A 152 -6.35 -5.85 -0.61
N ILE A 153 -6.61 -7.10 -0.97
CA ILE A 153 -5.60 -8.05 -1.41
C ILE A 153 -5.68 -8.14 -2.93
N ALA A 154 -4.54 -8.09 -3.59
CA ALA A 154 -4.40 -8.39 -5.00
C ALA A 154 -3.36 -9.50 -5.17
N ILE A 155 -3.71 -10.54 -5.94
CA ILE A 155 -2.79 -11.61 -6.34
C ILE A 155 -2.55 -11.43 -7.82
N GLU A 156 -1.29 -11.18 -8.20
CA GLU A 156 -0.92 -10.94 -9.59
C GLU A 156 -0.97 -12.24 -10.40
N SER A 157 -1.64 -12.18 -11.54
CA SER A 157 -1.62 -13.30 -12.49
C SER A 157 -0.36 -13.24 -13.35
N ALA A 158 0.14 -14.41 -13.78
CA ALA A 158 1.32 -14.47 -14.67
C ALA A 158 1.16 -13.65 -15.96
N ALA A 159 -0.08 -13.46 -16.44
CA ALA A 159 -0.37 -12.66 -17.63
C ALA A 159 -0.20 -11.14 -17.41
N GLN A 160 -0.42 -10.63 -16.19
CA GLN A 160 -0.29 -9.20 -15.88
C GLN A 160 1.19 -8.76 -15.78
N ASN A 161 2.06 -9.67 -15.35
CA ASN A 161 3.49 -9.38 -15.21
C ASN A 161 4.21 -9.18 -16.56
N THR A 162 3.73 -9.78 -17.64
CA THR A 162 4.31 -9.63 -18.99
C THR A 162 3.99 -8.27 -19.62
N LEU A 163 2.94 -7.60 -19.19
CA LEU A 163 2.56 -6.28 -19.72
C LEU A 163 3.26 -5.11 -19.01
N ARG A 164 3.72 -5.32 -17.76
CA ARG A 164 4.45 -4.30 -16.98
C ARG A 164 5.94 -4.21 -17.31
N SER A 165 6.50 -5.22 -17.95
CA SER A 165 7.94 -5.31 -18.30
C SER A 165 8.28 -4.82 -19.71
N ARG A 166 7.39 -4.08 -20.38
CA ARG A 166 7.63 -3.51 -21.72
C ARG A 166 7.65 -1.98 -21.70
#